data_8b310f4dbe4e11a49d9d8ac5d7443e26
#
_entry.id   8b310f4dbe4e11a49d9d8ac5d7443e26
#
_cell.length_a   1.000
_cell.length_b   1.000
_cell.length_c   1.000
_cell.angle_alpha   90.00
_cell.angle_beta   90.00
_cell.angle_gamma   90.00
#
_symmetry.space_group_name_H-M   'P 1'
#
loop_
_entity.id
_entity.type
_entity.pdbx_description
1 polymer ?
#
loop_
_entity_poly.entity_id
_entity_poly.type
_entity_poly.pdbx_seq_one_letter_code
_entity_poly.pdbx_strand_id
1 'polypeptide(L)'
;GDSGIEVIGTATDGVDAIGKTLRLTPDVITLDLEMPNMDGFTFLRWLMKERPTPVLVISSRSDSRSVIRALELGAVDFLAKPEARISKSIEGIRDELLTKVRSILSLEMGKVQSTIALLARERVTPVNHKDVEVIPRKSEIEVVAIASSTGGPPAIQAILTGLLSDFGASIVISQHMPPGFTRSF
;
A
#
# COMPACT_ATOMS: atom_id res chain seq x y z
N GLY A 1 17.21 10.60 -16.00
CA GLY A 1 15.84 10.09 -15.90
C GLY A 1 15.77 8.65 -16.39
N ASP A 2 14.75 7.93 -16.02
CA ASP A 2 14.46 6.60 -16.56
C ASP A 2 13.62 6.75 -17.83
N SER A 3 13.93 6.01 -18.90
CA SER A 3 13.28 6.16 -20.21
C SER A 3 11.80 5.72 -20.23
N GLY A 4 11.34 5.04 -19.20
CA GLY A 4 9.96 4.56 -19.07
C GLY A 4 9.11 5.31 -18.04
N ILE A 5 9.68 6.33 -17.35
CA ILE A 5 9.00 7.10 -16.30
C ILE A 5 9.18 8.59 -16.54
N GLU A 6 8.07 9.31 -16.68
CA GLU A 6 8.05 10.76 -16.82
C GLU A 6 7.45 11.41 -15.57
N VAL A 7 8.13 12.42 -15.03
CA VAL A 7 7.61 13.25 -13.94
C VAL A 7 6.79 14.39 -14.55
N ILE A 8 5.47 14.21 -14.60
CA ILE A 8 4.53 15.16 -15.22
C ILE A 8 4.17 16.33 -14.32
N GLY A 9 4.51 16.28 -13.03
CA GLY A 9 4.28 17.38 -12.09
C GLY A 9 4.76 17.08 -10.68
N THR A 10 4.92 18.17 -9.92
CA THR A 10 5.24 18.15 -8.48
C THR A 10 4.26 19.04 -7.74
N ALA A 11 3.89 18.67 -6.51
CA ALA A 11 3.01 19.45 -5.65
C ALA A 11 3.71 19.79 -4.33
N THR A 12 3.40 20.93 -3.76
CA THR A 12 4.01 21.44 -2.51
C THR A 12 3.19 21.08 -1.27
N ASP A 13 1.91 20.78 -1.45
CA ASP A 13 0.97 20.36 -0.40
C ASP A 13 -0.22 19.59 -0.98
N GLY A 14 -1.13 19.13 -0.13
CA GLY A 14 -2.29 18.35 -0.55
C GLY A 14 -3.28 19.13 -1.40
N VAL A 15 -3.41 20.45 -1.22
CA VAL A 15 -4.33 21.28 -2.03
C VAL A 15 -3.80 21.41 -3.46
N ASP A 16 -2.52 21.72 -3.60
CA ASP A 16 -1.83 21.78 -4.90
C ASP A 16 -1.84 20.40 -5.58
N ALA A 17 -1.67 19.33 -4.79
CA ALA A 17 -1.74 17.95 -5.29
C ALA A 17 -3.12 17.61 -5.87
N ILE A 18 -4.24 18.01 -5.23
CA ILE A 18 -5.59 17.84 -5.77
C ILE A 18 -5.72 18.49 -7.14
N GLY A 19 -5.37 19.78 -7.24
CA GLY A 19 -5.48 20.53 -8.49
C GLY A 19 -4.65 19.91 -9.63
N LYS A 20 -3.44 19.47 -9.33
CA LYS A 20 -2.54 18.81 -10.30
C LYS A 20 -3.00 17.41 -10.68
N THR A 21 -3.50 16.63 -9.75
CA THR A 21 -4.04 15.30 -10.01
C THR A 21 -5.21 15.36 -10.99
N LEU A 22 -6.13 16.29 -10.80
CA LEU A 22 -7.29 16.47 -11.68
C LEU A 22 -6.87 16.91 -13.09
N ARG A 23 -5.87 17.77 -13.20
CA ARG A 23 -5.41 18.32 -14.48
C ARG A 23 -4.48 17.40 -15.24
N LEU A 24 -3.54 16.76 -14.55
CA LEU A 24 -2.45 15.99 -15.18
C LEU A 24 -2.75 14.50 -15.30
N THR A 25 -3.71 13.98 -14.55
CA THR A 25 -4.14 12.58 -14.57
C THR A 25 -2.98 11.57 -14.50
N PRO A 26 -2.18 11.60 -13.41
CA PRO A 26 -1.01 10.72 -13.29
C PRO A 26 -1.40 9.24 -13.20
N ASP A 27 -0.55 8.36 -13.69
CA ASP A 27 -0.70 6.90 -13.56
C ASP A 27 -0.28 6.40 -12.18
N VAL A 28 0.62 7.13 -11.51
CA VAL A 28 1.11 6.84 -10.15
C VAL A 28 1.50 8.13 -9.45
N ILE A 29 1.30 8.18 -8.13
CA ILE A 29 1.69 9.32 -7.29
C ILE A 29 2.68 8.84 -6.23
N THR A 30 3.81 9.53 -6.08
CA THR A 30 4.66 9.42 -4.90
C THR A 30 4.21 10.46 -3.89
N LEU A 31 3.95 10.05 -2.64
CA LEU A 31 3.31 10.89 -1.63
C LEU A 31 4.14 10.96 -0.35
N ASP A 32 4.53 12.17 0.03
CA ASP A 32 4.98 12.45 1.40
C ASP A 32 3.75 12.62 2.30
N LEU A 33 3.80 12.06 3.50
CA LEU A 33 2.72 12.20 4.48
C LEU A 33 2.80 13.53 5.24
N GLU A 34 4.00 14.06 5.41
CA GLU A 34 4.27 15.30 6.12
C GLU A 34 4.35 16.48 5.14
N MET A 35 3.24 17.15 4.94
CA MET A 35 3.14 18.33 4.07
C MET A 35 2.45 19.49 4.79
N PRO A 36 2.78 20.76 4.45
CA PRO A 36 2.09 21.92 5.00
C PRO A 36 0.65 21.99 4.49
N ASN A 37 -0.17 22.86 5.10
CA ASN A 37 -1.56 23.18 4.74
C ASN A 37 -2.51 21.96 4.76
N MET A 38 -2.36 21.06 3.81
CA MET A 38 -3.08 19.79 3.75
C MET A 38 -2.09 18.64 3.76
N ASP A 39 -2.18 17.78 4.78
CA ASP A 39 -1.31 16.61 4.96
C ASP A 39 -1.58 15.50 3.93
N GLY A 40 -0.63 14.57 3.81
CA GLY A 40 -0.72 13.45 2.86
C GLY A 40 -1.87 12.49 3.16
N PHE A 41 -2.29 12.34 4.41
CA PHE A 41 -3.44 11.48 4.75
C PHE A 41 -4.76 12.06 4.26
N THR A 42 -4.92 13.36 4.38
CA THR A 42 -6.12 14.07 3.92
C THR A 42 -6.20 14.03 2.39
N PHE A 43 -5.07 14.26 1.71
CA PHE A 43 -4.98 14.10 0.27
C PHE A 43 -5.26 12.65 -0.17
N LEU A 44 -4.67 11.65 0.49
CA LEU A 44 -4.86 10.23 0.16
C LEU A 44 -6.33 9.80 0.29
N ARG A 45 -7.03 10.22 1.37
CA ARG A 45 -8.47 9.94 1.53
C ARG A 45 -9.31 10.54 0.40
N TRP A 46 -9.03 11.80 0.04
CA TRP A 46 -9.70 12.45 -1.08
C TRP A 46 -9.43 11.69 -2.38
N LEU A 47 -8.18 11.37 -2.65
CA LEU A 47 -7.75 10.70 -3.86
C LEU A 47 -8.45 9.34 -4.04
N MET A 48 -8.46 8.52 -3.01
CA MET A 48 -9.09 7.20 -3.06
C MET A 48 -10.59 7.24 -3.25
N LYS A 49 -11.25 8.32 -2.79
CA LYS A 49 -12.69 8.53 -2.95
C LYS A 49 -13.06 9.08 -4.32
N GLU A 50 -12.38 10.13 -4.76
CA GLU A 50 -12.81 10.92 -5.92
C GLU A 50 -12.11 10.47 -7.22
N ARG A 51 -10.85 10.04 -7.13
CA ARG A 51 -10.06 9.62 -8.28
C ARG A 51 -9.02 8.59 -7.89
N PRO A 52 -9.40 7.35 -7.60
CA PRO A 52 -8.47 6.31 -7.18
C PRO A 52 -7.28 6.18 -8.13
N THR A 53 -6.11 6.55 -7.64
CA THR A 53 -4.83 6.52 -8.37
C THR A 53 -3.81 5.80 -7.48
N PRO A 54 -2.95 4.93 -8.02
CA PRO A 54 -1.92 4.26 -7.23
C PRO A 54 -1.01 5.24 -6.51
N VAL A 55 -0.77 4.98 -5.21
CA VAL A 55 0.10 5.80 -4.38
C VAL A 55 1.22 4.97 -3.80
N LEU A 56 2.45 5.44 -4.01
CA LEU A 56 3.65 5.00 -3.29
C LEU A 56 3.97 6.04 -2.22
N VAL A 57 3.82 5.68 -0.96
CA VAL A 57 4.14 6.57 0.17
C VAL A 57 5.64 6.65 0.37
N ILE A 58 6.16 7.85 0.59
CA ILE A 58 7.58 8.09 0.93
C ILE A 58 7.63 8.68 2.34
N SER A 59 8.14 7.91 3.31
CA SER A 59 8.10 8.28 4.72
C SER A 59 9.45 8.07 5.42
N SER A 60 9.65 8.68 6.58
CA SER A 60 10.83 8.43 7.40
C SER A 60 10.81 7.00 7.97
N ARG A 61 11.98 6.41 8.23
CA ARG A 61 12.10 5.06 8.81
C ARG A 61 11.51 4.94 10.21
N SER A 62 11.40 6.04 10.93
CA SER A 62 10.85 6.08 12.29
C SER A 62 9.32 6.07 12.34
N ASP A 63 8.65 6.27 11.20
CA ASP A 63 7.20 6.51 11.14
C ASP A 63 6.41 5.29 10.61
N SER A 64 6.65 4.13 11.20
CA SER A 64 5.98 2.89 10.78
C SER A 64 4.45 2.93 10.97
N ARG A 65 3.94 3.63 12.00
CA ARG A 65 2.48 3.72 12.23
C ARG A 65 1.77 4.52 11.16
N SER A 66 2.36 5.66 10.75
CA SER A 66 1.81 6.48 9.67
C SER A 66 1.82 5.73 8.34
N VAL A 67 2.86 4.95 8.06
CA VAL A 67 2.92 4.10 6.88
C VAL A 67 1.81 3.06 6.88
N ILE A 68 1.62 2.31 7.97
CA ILE A 68 0.53 1.33 8.08
C ILE A 68 -0.83 1.99 7.86
N ARG A 69 -1.07 3.14 8.51
CA ARG A 69 -2.29 3.91 8.31
C ARG A 69 -2.50 4.35 6.86
N ALA A 70 -1.44 4.73 6.15
CA ALA A 70 -1.53 5.10 4.73
C ALA A 70 -1.88 3.88 3.85
N LEU A 71 -1.30 2.71 4.12
CA LEU A 71 -1.67 1.46 3.45
C LEU A 71 -3.13 1.10 3.70
N GLU A 72 -3.62 1.26 4.93
CA GLU A 72 -5.04 1.09 5.29
C GLU A 72 -5.98 2.07 4.57
N LEU A 73 -5.49 3.25 4.22
CA LEU A 73 -6.23 4.26 3.45
C LEU A 73 -6.15 4.04 1.94
N GLY A 74 -5.44 3.01 1.47
CA GLY A 74 -5.40 2.61 0.08
C GLY A 74 -4.09 2.90 -0.64
N ALA A 75 -3.02 3.29 0.05
CA ALA A 75 -1.70 3.32 -0.56
C ALA A 75 -1.27 1.89 -0.96
N VAL A 76 -0.63 1.76 -2.11
CA VAL A 76 -0.25 0.45 -2.67
C VAL A 76 1.02 -0.09 -2.00
N ASP A 77 1.97 0.81 -1.72
CA ASP A 77 3.27 0.44 -1.13
C ASP A 77 3.91 1.69 -0.51
N PHE A 78 5.06 1.50 0.11
CA PHE A 78 5.84 2.59 0.69
C PHE A 78 7.33 2.42 0.42
N LEU A 79 8.07 3.54 0.55
CA LEU A 79 9.52 3.63 0.46
C LEU A 79 10.04 4.44 1.64
N ALA A 80 11.07 3.95 2.32
CA ALA A 80 11.70 4.70 3.42
C ALA A 80 12.63 5.77 2.87
N LYS A 81 12.49 7.02 3.37
CA LYS A 81 13.44 8.12 3.08
C LYS A 81 14.85 7.74 3.54
N PRO A 82 15.90 8.14 2.80
CA PRO A 82 17.29 7.93 3.26
C PRO A 82 17.57 8.73 4.52
N GLU A 83 18.33 8.14 5.43
CA GLU A 83 18.89 8.91 6.54
C GLU A 83 20.00 9.85 6.00
N ALA A 84 19.99 11.11 6.44
CA ALA A 84 20.78 12.22 5.89
C ALA A 84 22.32 12.03 5.91
N ARG A 85 22.86 10.89 6.36
CA ARG A 85 24.28 10.68 6.62
C ARG A 85 25.03 9.71 5.72
N ILE A 86 24.40 9.06 4.73
CA ILE A 86 25.10 8.05 3.93
C ILE A 86 24.86 8.25 2.43
N SER A 87 25.82 8.85 1.74
CA SER A 87 25.79 9.08 0.29
C SER A 87 25.66 7.80 -0.57
N LYS A 88 26.09 6.63 -0.07
CA LYS A 88 25.89 5.33 -0.73
C LYS A 88 24.43 4.86 -0.77
N SER A 89 23.54 5.50 -0.03
CA SER A 89 22.12 5.11 0.03
C SER A 89 21.26 5.73 -1.08
N ILE A 90 21.71 6.80 -1.76
CA ILE A 90 20.90 7.52 -2.75
C ILE A 90 20.70 6.69 -4.02
N GLU A 91 21.73 6.01 -4.51
CA GLU A 91 21.62 5.14 -5.70
C GLU A 91 20.72 3.92 -5.41
N GLY A 92 20.89 3.27 -4.25
CA GLY A 92 20.04 2.15 -3.85
C GLY A 92 18.57 2.53 -3.70
N ILE A 93 18.28 3.72 -3.17
CA ILE A 93 16.91 4.23 -3.04
C ILE A 93 16.32 4.59 -4.40
N ARG A 94 17.12 5.15 -5.31
CA ARG A 94 16.70 5.40 -6.68
C ARG A 94 16.25 4.08 -7.35
N ASP A 95 17.05 3.05 -7.25
CA ASP A 95 16.75 1.76 -7.89
C ASP A 95 15.55 1.08 -7.24
N GLU A 96 15.41 1.17 -5.91
CA GLU A 96 14.23 0.69 -5.20
C GLU A 96 12.97 1.47 -5.61
N LEU A 97 13.05 2.81 -5.69
CA LEU A 97 11.95 3.67 -6.14
C LEU A 97 11.50 3.28 -7.55
N LEU A 98 12.44 3.16 -8.49
CA LEU A 98 12.14 2.81 -9.87
C LEU A 98 11.52 1.40 -9.96
N THR A 99 12.03 0.44 -9.22
CA THR A 99 11.49 -0.91 -9.15
C THR A 99 10.06 -0.92 -8.63
N LYS A 100 9.78 -0.21 -7.53
CA LYS A 100 8.44 -0.12 -6.96
C LYS A 100 7.46 0.59 -7.90
N VAL A 101 7.86 1.72 -8.50
CA VAL A 101 7.00 2.44 -9.47
C VAL A 101 6.67 1.56 -10.68
N ARG A 102 7.65 0.86 -11.24
CA ARG A 102 7.41 -0.07 -12.37
C ARG A 102 6.50 -1.23 -11.97
N SER A 103 6.70 -1.80 -10.78
CA SER A 103 5.83 -2.86 -10.26
C SER A 103 4.39 -2.35 -10.10
N ILE A 104 4.19 -1.14 -9.58
CA ILE A 104 2.87 -0.51 -9.43
C ILE A 104 2.22 -0.30 -10.81
N LEU A 105 2.96 0.21 -11.79
CA LEU A 105 2.44 0.43 -13.15
C LEU A 105 2.08 -0.87 -13.87
N SER A 106 2.72 -1.99 -13.51
CA SER A 106 2.40 -3.32 -14.06
C SER A 106 1.17 -3.97 -13.42
N LEU A 107 0.68 -3.44 -12.28
CA LEU A 107 -0.52 -3.97 -11.65
C LEU A 107 -1.75 -3.68 -12.52
N GLU A 108 -2.61 -4.68 -12.72
CA GLU A 108 -3.94 -4.48 -13.31
C GLU A 108 -4.78 -3.65 -12.31
N MET A 109 -4.79 -2.34 -12.50
CA MET A 109 -5.43 -1.40 -11.57
C MET A 109 -6.89 -1.70 -11.25
N GLY A 110 -7.63 -2.29 -12.19
CA GLY A 110 -9.01 -2.73 -11.93
C GLY A 110 -9.11 -3.77 -10.81
N LYS A 111 -8.11 -4.64 -10.66
CA LYS A 111 -8.07 -5.64 -9.57
C LYS A 111 -7.65 -5.01 -8.25
N VAL A 112 -6.69 -4.09 -8.27
CA VAL A 112 -6.25 -3.38 -7.04
C VAL A 112 -7.38 -2.50 -6.50
N GLN A 113 -8.06 -1.76 -7.36
CA GLN A 113 -9.20 -0.91 -6.97
C GLN A 113 -10.38 -1.73 -6.44
N SER A 114 -10.69 -2.88 -7.04
CA SER A 114 -11.75 -3.76 -6.53
C SER A 114 -11.38 -4.37 -5.18
N THR A 115 -10.12 -4.70 -4.93
CA THR A 115 -9.65 -5.19 -3.63
C THR A 115 -9.72 -4.10 -2.56
N ILE A 116 -9.25 -2.88 -2.86
CA ILE A 116 -9.34 -1.73 -1.95
C ILE A 116 -10.81 -1.37 -1.66
N ALA A 117 -11.67 -1.38 -2.67
CA ALA A 117 -13.11 -1.11 -2.52
C ALA A 117 -13.83 -2.19 -1.71
N LEU A 118 -13.45 -3.46 -1.86
CA LEU A 118 -13.94 -4.57 -1.03
C LEU A 118 -13.53 -4.37 0.43
N LEU A 119 -12.26 -4.09 0.71
CA LEU A 119 -11.75 -3.82 2.05
C LEU A 119 -12.44 -2.61 2.72
N ALA A 120 -12.72 -1.55 1.96
CA ALA A 120 -13.43 -0.38 2.46
C ALA A 120 -14.91 -0.69 2.73
N ARG A 121 -15.55 -1.57 1.97
CA ARG A 121 -16.94 -1.99 2.16
C ARG A 121 -17.10 -2.95 3.33
N GLU A 122 -16.19 -3.89 3.51
CA GLU A 122 -16.26 -4.89 4.60
C GLU A 122 -16.07 -4.27 5.99
N ARG A 123 -15.41 -3.12 6.09
CA ARG A 123 -15.36 -2.35 7.36
C ARG A 123 -16.71 -1.80 7.80
N VAL A 124 -17.73 -1.80 6.93
CA VAL A 124 -19.07 -1.23 7.20
C VAL A 124 -20.11 -2.31 7.49
N THR A 125 -19.90 -3.54 7.06
CA THR A 125 -20.82 -4.66 7.37
C THR A 125 -20.01 -5.83 7.97
N PRO A 126 -20.28 -6.20 9.24
CA PRO A 126 -19.76 -7.49 9.72
C PRO A 126 -20.32 -8.57 8.81
N VAL A 127 -19.44 -9.30 8.12
CA VAL A 127 -19.84 -10.46 7.34
C VAL A 127 -20.56 -11.39 8.30
N ASN A 128 -21.84 -11.64 8.06
CA ASN A 128 -22.59 -12.59 8.84
C ASN A 128 -22.14 -13.99 8.42
N HIS A 129 -21.16 -14.53 9.12
CA HIS A 129 -20.58 -15.85 8.84
C HIS A 129 -21.58 -17.03 8.91
N LYS A 130 -22.86 -16.75 9.17
CA LYS A 130 -23.90 -17.79 9.24
C LYS A 130 -24.31 -18.37 7.88
N ASP A 131 -23.97 -17.68 6.78
CA ASP A 131 -24.40 -18.09 5.44
C ASP A 131 -23.27 -18.77 4.62
N VAL A 132 -22.09 -18.95 5.19
CA VAL A 132 -21.02 -19.73 4.58
C VAL A 132 -21.16 -21.16 5.07
N GLU A 133 -21.65 -22.05 4.22
CA GLU A 133 -21.65 -23.49 4.49
C GLU A 133 -20.21 -23.97 4.58
N VAL A 134 -19.68 -24.01 5.80
CA VAL A 134 -18.33 -24.52 6.08
C VAL A 134 -18.39 -26.03 5.89
N ILE A 135 -18.02 -26.52 4.71
CA ILE A 135 -17.77 -27.93 4.49
C ILE A 135 -16.48 -28.24 5.29
N PRO A 136 -16.56 -29.01 6.38
CA PRO A 136 -15.39 -29.39 7.16
C PRO A 136 -14.51 -30.31 6.30
N ARG A 137 -13.61 -29.73 5.51
CA ARG A 137 -12.53 -30.49 4.89
C ARG A 137 -11.46 -30.66 5.95
N LYS A 138 -11.21 -31.89 6.35
CA LYS A 138 -10.03 -32.28 7.11
C LYS A 138 -8.82 -31.93 6.21
N SER A 139 -8.32 -30.70 6.34
CA SER A 139 -7.20 -30.23 5.55
C SER A 139 -5.93 -30.90 6.09
N GLU A 140 -5.18 -31.55 5.23
CA GLU A 140 -3.83 -32.05 5.54
C GLU A 140 -2.79 -30.90 5.51
N ILE A 141 -3.24 -29.66 5.18
CA ILE A 141 -2.38 -28.49 5.14
C ILE A 141 -2.21 -27.94 6.56
N GLU A 142 -1.00 -28.05 7.07
CA GLU A 142 -0.62 -27.55 8.39
C GLU A 142 -0.02 -26.14 8.35
N VAL A 143 0.60 -25.76 7.22
CA VAL A 143 1.29 -24.48 7.06
C VAL A 143 0.97 -23.87 5.71
N VAL A 144 0.62 -22.59 5.72
CA VAL A 144 0.50 -21.75 4.53
C VAL A 144 1.64 -20.71 4.53
N ALA A 145 2.49 -20.73 3.50
CA ALA A 145 3.54 -19.75 3.33
C ALA A 145 3.12 -18.68 2.31
N ILE A 146 3.21 -17.41 2.70
CA ILE A 146 2.91 -16.26 1.85
C ILE A 146 4.19 -15.45 1.65
N ALA A 147 4.62 -15.28 0.40
CA ALA A 147 5.73 -14.40 0.04
C ALA A 147 5.20 -13.22 -0.78
N SER A 148 5.58 -12.00 -0.41
CA SER A 148 5.08 -10.79 -1.05
C SER A 148 6.06 -9.63 -0.99
N SER A 149 5.84 -8.66 -1.88
CA SER A 149 6.64 -7.43 -2.01
C SER A 149 5.70 -6.25 -2.27
N THR A 150 5.86 -5.52 -3.37
CA THR A 150 5.01 -4.38 -3.76
C THR A 150 3.54 -4.80 -3.84
N GLY A 151 2.67 -4.05 -3.17
CA GLY A 151 1.24 -4.37 -3.02
C GLY A 151 0.94 -5.48 -2.01
N GLY A 152 1.98 -6.10 -1.43
CA GLY A 152 1.86 -7.15 -0.43
C GLY A 152 1.13 -6.73 0.84
N PRO A 153 1.50 -5.63 1.49
CA PRO A 153 0.91 -5.23 2.76
C PRO A 153 -0.63 -5.15 2.73
N PRO A 154 -1.27 -4.41 1.82
CA PRO A 154 -2.73 -4.39 1.75
C PRO A 154 -3.33 -5.75 1.37
N ALA A 155 -2.69 -6.54 0.51
CA ALA A 155 -3.16 -7.86 0.13
C ALA A 155 -3.11 -8.86 1.29
N ILE A 156 -2.02 -8.87 2.06
CA ILE A 156 -1.88 -9.72 3.26
C ILE A 156 -2.94 -9.35 4.28
N GLN A 157 -3.14 -8.05 4.53
CA GLN A 157 -4.16 -7.58 5.47
C GLN A 157 -5.56 -8.05 5.03
N ALA A 158 -5.88 -7.97 3.73
CA ALA A 158 -7.12 -8.47 3.18
C ALA A 158 -7.30 -9.97 3.44
N ILE A 159 -6.26 -10.77 3.17
CA ILE A 159 -6.29 -12.22 3.40
C ILE A 159 -6.51 -12.51 4.89
N LEU A 160 -5.70 -11.92 5.78
CA LEU A 160 -5.76 -12.21 7.22
C LEU A 160 -7.09 -11.79 7.85
N THR A 161 -7.65 -10.65 7.45
CA THR A 161 -8.95 -10.19 7.94
C THR A 161 -10.13 -11.00 7.41
N GLY A 162 -9.97 -11.66 6.27
CA GLY A 162 -10.98 -12.57 5.67
C GLY A 162 -10.92 -14.00 6.19
N LEU A 163 -9.91 -14.37 6.99
CA LEU A 163 -9.82 -15.72 7.55
C LEU A 163 -10.80 -15.92 8.71
N LEU A 164 -11.34 -17.10 8.78
CA LEU A 164 -12.15 -17.51 9.92
C LEU A 164 -11.28 -17.71 11.18
N SER A 165 -11.86 -17.49 12.36
CA SER A 165 -11.15 -17.63 13.63
C SER A 165 -10.70 -19.07 13.93
N ASP A 166 -11.28 -20.05 13.26
CA ASP A 166 -10.98 -21.49 13.35
C ASP A 166 -10.14 -21.99 12.17
N PHE A 167 -9.44 -21.08 11.46
CA PHE A 167 -8.53 -21.46 10.39
C PHE A 167 -7.46 -22.44 10.89
N GLY A 168 -7.51 -23.68 10.41
CA GLY A 168 -6.80 -24.83 10.99
C GLY A 168 -5.31 -24.94 10.62
N ALA A 169 -4.71 -23.96 9.93
CA ALA A 169 -3.30 -24.00 9.51
C ALA A 169 -2.52 -22.81 10.07
N SER A 170 -1.21 -23.02 10.30
CA SER A 170 -0.29 -21.93 10.62
C SER A 170 0.03 -21.09 9.38
N ILE A 171 0.17 -19.78 9.52
CA ILE A 171 0.53 -18.89 8.41
C ILE A 171 1.92 -18.31 8.67
N VAL A 172 2.81 -18.47 7.70
CA VAL A 172 4.14 -17.87 7.67
C VAL A 172 4.20 -16.83 6.57
N ILE A 173 4.57 -15.59 6.92
CA ILE A 173 4.60 -14.48 5.97
C ILE A 173 6.03 -13.99 5.78
N SER A 174 6.47 -13.89 4.52
CA SER A 174 7.69 -13.22 4.10
C SER A 174 7.32 -12.00 3.28
N GLN A 175 7.45 -10.81 3.88
CA GLN A 175 7.18 -9.52 3.24
C GLN A 175 8.46 -8.70 3.15
N HIS A 176 8.80 -8.27 1.92
CA HIS A 176 9.90 -7.33 1.73
C HIS A 176 9.53 -5.96 2.28
N MET A 177 10.17 -5.57 3.39
CA MET A 177 9.97 -4.27 4.04
C MET A 177 11.21 -3.85 4.84
N PRO A 178 11.41 -2.55 5.10
CA PRO A 178 12.56 -2.08 5.88
C PRO A 178 12.55 -2.62 7.31
N PRO A 179 13.73 -2.75 7.94
CA PRO A 179 13.84 -3.14 9.34
C PRO A 179 13.01 -2.25 10.27
N GLY A 180 12.32 -2.85 11.22
CA GLY A 180 11.47 -2.15 12.20
C GLY A 180 10.01 -2.03 11.82
N PHE A 181 9.64 -2.12 10.55
CA PHE A 181 8.24 -2.03 10.11
C PHE A 181 7.43 -3.29 10.42
N THR A 182 8.06 -4.45 10.47
CA THR A 182 7.41 -5.73 10.79
C THR A 182 6.70 -5.77 12.14
N ARG A 183 7.13 -4.95 13.11
CA ARG A 183 6.47 -4.89 14.43
C ARG A 183 5.15 -4.13 14.42
N SER A 184 4.98 -3.27 13.46
CA SER A 184 3.78 -2.42 13.32
C SER A 184 2.80 -2.97 12.29
N PHE A 185 3.25 -3.92 11.47
CA PHE A 185 2.47 -4.65 10.47
C PHE A 185 1.81 -5.88 11.09
#